data_69f206d0cb9336635ff25efc95e99f6b
#
_entry.id   69f206d0cb9336635ff25efc95e99f6b
#
_cell.length_a   1.000
_cell.length_b   1.000
_cell.length_c   1.000
_cell.angle_alpha   90.00
_cell.angle_beta   90.00
_cell.angle_gamma   90.00
#
_symmetry.space_group_name_H-M   'P 1'
#
loop_
_entity.id
_entity.type
_entity.pdbx_description
1 polymer ?
#
loop_
_entity_poly.entity_id
_entity_poly.type
_entity_poly.pdbx_seq_one_letter_code
_entity_poly.pdbx_strand_id
1 'polypeptide(L)'
;MIRRPPRSTLSSSSAASDVYKRQEINVPSGYAKNLWELCIDKGKEFNITPYGTEAMHVLRAEKGFIIVGQETDGSVTPIDLDMDWIVSKKKYDFIGKRALYRSDTIKKDRKQLVGLKTKDPNKVLEEGAQLVEEITALPMKMVGHVTSSYYSPNLKSSFALALIKGGLEKKGSVLIAPMENENIEVEITSPIFIDPENQRVNQ
;
A
#
# COMPACT_ATOMS: atom_id res chain seq x y z
N MET A 1 32.63 -25.42 3.48
CA MET A 1 32.65 -24.03 4.02
C MET A 1 31.89 -23.12 3.07
N ILE A 2 30.63 -22.80 3.35
CA ILE A 2 29.81 -21.93 2.50
C ILE A 2 30.21 -20.48 2.84
N ARG A 3 30.79 -19.77 1.90
CA ARG A 3 31.12 -18.35 2.06
C ARG A 3 29.82 -17.55 2.17
N ARG A 4 29.64 -16.84 3.27
CA ARG A 4 28.56 -15.85 3.41
C ARG A 4 28.72 -14.78 2.33
N PRO A 5 27.65 -14.36 1.62
CA PRO A 5 27.74 -13.25 0.70
C PRO A 5 28.21 -11.99 1.45
N PRO A 6 28.98 -11.11 0.80
CA PRO A 6 29.44 -9.88 1.44
C PRO A 6 28.22 -9.02 1.81
N ARG A 7 28.16 -8.56 3.04
CA ARG A 7 27.16 -7.58 3.49
C ARG A 7 27.46 -6.25 2.81
N SER A 8 26.66 -5.90 1.81
CA SER A 8 26.68 -4.53 1.29
C SER A 8 25.87 -3.63 2.22
N THR A 9 26.51 -2.98 3.15
CA THR A 9 25.92 -1.92 3.95
C THR A 9 26.04 -0.60 3.18
N LEU A 10 24.94 -0.15 2.61
CA LEU A 10 24.84 1.21 2.12
C LEU A 10 24.55 2.11 3.33
N SER A 11 25.51 2.97 3.69
CA SER A 11 25.49 3.80 4.90
C SER A 11 24.47 4.96 4.89
N SER A 12 23.62 5.08 3.87
CA SER A 12 22.69 6.21 3.73
C SER A 12 21.32 5.85 3.14
N SER A 13 20.93 4.57 3.15
CA SER A 13 19.62 4.13 2.67
C SER A 13 18.72 3.65 3.81
N SER A 14 17.40 3.70 3.59
CA SER A 14 16.42 3.07 4.49
C SER A 14 16.73 1.58 4.75
N ALA A 15 17.41 0.91 3.82
CA ALA A 15 17.91 -0.45 3.97
C ALA A 15 18.96 -0.57 5.10
N ALA A 16 19.79 0.45 5.36
CA ALA A 16 20.70 0.44 6.49
C ALA A 16 19.96 0.46 7.83
N SER A 17 18.85 1.19 7.91
CA SER A 17 17.95 1.16 9.06
C SER A 17 17.34 -0.23 9.29
N ASP A 18 17.03 -0.95 8.22
CA ASP A 18 16.44 -2.29 8.29
C ASP A 18 17.45 -3.32 8.83
N VAL A 19 18.74 -3.19 8.57
CA VAL A 19 19.79 -4.07 9.09
C VAL A 19 19.94 -3.97 10.61
N TYR A 20 19.78 -2.77 11.17
CA TYR A 20 19.99 -2.52 12.60
C TYR A 20 18.71 -2.53 13.43
N LYS A 21 17.59 -2.12 12.84
CA LYS A 21 16.31 -1.96 13.54
C LYS A 21 15.33 -3.08 13.24
N ARG A 22 15.48 -3.78 12.12
CA ARG A 22 14.55 -4.83 11.67
C ARG A 22 15.33 -6.05 11.24
N GLN A 23 14.85 -7.22 11.63
CA GLN A 23 15.50 -8.48 11.33
C GLN A 23 14.45 -9.55 10.99
N GLU A 24 14.79 -10.41 10.05
CA GLU A 24 14.12 -11.67 9.84
C GLU A 24 14.94 -12.80 10.44
N ILE A 25 14.34 -13.62 11.28
CA ILE A 25 15.00 -14.73 11.92
C ILE A 25 14.46 -16.03 11.29
N ASN A 26 15.31 -16.70 10.53
CA ASN A 26 14.98 -17.94 9.86
C ASN A 26 15.56 -19.12 10.65
N VAL A 27 14.69 -20.04 11.07
CA VAL A 27 15.07 -21.27 11.80
C VAL A 27 14.35 -22.48 11.23
N PRO A 28 14.90 -23.70 11.40
CA PRO A 28 14.12 -24.89 11.10
C PRO A 28 12.81 -24.92 11.90
N SER A 29 11.73 -25.41 11.28
CA SER A 29 10.38 -25.34 11.84
C SER A 29 10.24 -25.92 13.25
N GLY A 30 11.01 -26.96 13.58
CA GLY A 30 11.03 -27.56 14.92
C GLY A 30 11.49 -26.63 16.05
N TYR A 31 12.20 -25.54 15.72
CA TYR A 31 12.65 -24.53 16.69
C TYR A 31 11.78 -23.28 16.73
N ALA A 32 10.81 -23.15 15.85
CA ALA A 32 10.01 -21.94 15.70
C ALA A 32 9.29 -21.55 17.01
N LYS A 33 8.70 -22.53 17.71
CA LYS A 33 8.03 -22.29 18.99
C LYS A 33 8.99 -21.77 20.05
N ASN A 34 10.13 -22.42 20.23
CA ASN A 34 11.14 -22.02 21.22
C ASN A 34 11.66 -20.61 20.92
N LEU A 35 11.90 -20.30 19.65
CA LEU A 35 12.34 -18.97 19.24
C LEU A 35 11.29 -17.89 19.56
N TRP A 36 10.02 -18.18 19.26
CA TRP A 36 8.92 -17.29 19.59
C TRP A 36 8.83 -17.00 21.08
N GLU A 37 8.83 -18.06 21.90
CA GLU A 37 8.77 -17.96 23.36
C GLU A 37 9.96 -17.17 23.92
N LEU A 38 11.18 -17.42 23.39
CA LEU A 38 12.37 -16.71 23.78
C LEU A 38 12.29 -15.22 23.41
N CYS A 39 11.81 -14.88 22.21
CA CYS A 39 11.63 -13.49 21.77
C CYS A 39 10.62 -12.77 22.67
N ILE A 40 9.50 -13.39 22.98
CA ILE A 40 8.47 -12.82 23.87
C ILE A 40 9.05 -12.64 25.28
N ASP A 41 9.75 -13.62 25.82
CA ASP A 41 10.30 -13.55 27.16
C ASP A 41 11.38 -12.44 27.29
N LYS A 42 12.35 -12.43 26.39
CA LYS A 42 13.41 -11.41 26.39
C LYS A 42 12.94 -10.02 25.93
N GLY A 43 11.88 -9.97 25.14
CA GLY A 43 11.31 -8.72 24.69
C GLY A 43 10.45 -7.99 25.75
N LYS A 44 10.12 -8.63 26.88
CA LYS A 44 9.32 -8.00 27.96
C LYS A 44 9.95 -6.72 28.49
N GLU A 45 11.26 -6.70 28.66
CA GLU A 45 11.99 -5.51 29.10
C GLU A 45 11.95 -4.35 28.12
N PHE A 46 11.65 -4.63 26.82
CA PHE A 46 11.52 -3.66 25.74
C PHE A 46 10.07 -3.40 25.34
N ASN A 47 9.10 -3.88 26.12
CA ASN A 47 7.66 -3.76 25.81
C ASN A 47 7.30 -4.35 24.44
N ILE A 48 7.90 -5.52 24.08
CA ILE A 48 7.60 -6.19 22.83
C ILE A 48 6.10 -6.44 22.69
N THR A 49 5.56 -6.09 21.55
CA THR A 49 4.16 -6.32 21.22
C THR A 49 4.07 -7.18 19.98
N PRO A 50 3.61 -8.43 20.07
CA PRO A 50 3.39 -9.25 18.90
C PRO A 50 2.22 -8.72 18.09
N TYR A 51 2.33 -8.78 16.75
CA TYR A 51 1.21 -8.49 15.85
C TYR A 51 1.18 -9.52 14.73
N GLY A 52 -0.02 -9.81 14.25
CA GLY A 52 -0.24 -10.79 13.20
C GLY A 52 -0.23 -10.18 11.80
N THR A 53 -0.38 -11.03 10.81
CA THR A 53 -0.39 -10.65 9.38
C THR A 53 -1.50 -9.66 9.07
N GLU A 54 -2.69 -9.83 9.65
CA GLU A 54 -3.82 -8.92 9.43
C GLU A 54 -3.50 -7.50 9.93
N ALA A 55 -2.93 -7.38 11.14
CA ALA A 55 -2.50 -6.08 11.64
C ALA A 55 -1.46 -5.42 10.72
N MET A 56 -0.52 -6.21 10.18
CA MET A 56 0.44 -5.72 9.19
C MET A 56 -0.26 -5.18 7.94
N HIS A 57 -1.29 -5.87 7.43
CA HIS A 57 -2.05 -5.44 6.26
C HIS A 57 -2.78 -4.10 6.50
N VAL A 58 -3.40 -3.94 7.66
CA VAL A 58 -4.05 -2.67 8.04
C VAL A 58 -3.01 -1.56 8.17
N LEU A 59 -1.94 -1.78 8.93
CA LEU A 59 -0.92 -0.76 9.20
C LEU A 59 -0.19 -0.30 7.92
N ARG A 60 0.12 -1.23 7.00
CA ARG A 60 0.75 -0.86 5.72
C ARG A 60 -0.19 0.00 4.87
N ALA A 61 -1.49 -0.35 4.85
CA ALA A 61 -2.47 0.37 4.06
C ALA A 61 -2.77 1.77 4.66
N GLU A 62 -2.80 1.92 5.98
CA GLU A 62 -2.86 3.23 6.65
C GLU A 62 -1.73 4.17 6.21
N LYS A 63 -0.57 3.60 5.93
CA LYS A 63 0.63 4.32 5.47
C LYS A 63 0.69 4.50 3.96
N GLY A 64 -0.25 3.91 3.22
CA GLY A 64 -0.27 3.94 1.76
C GLY A 64 0.79 3.03 1.13
N PHE A 65 1.35 2.08 1.87
CA PHE A 65 2.31 1.12 1.33
C PHE A 65 1.59 0.06 0.52
N ILE A 66 2.09 -0.18 -0.68
CA ILE A 66 1.53 -1.13 -1.63
C ILE A 66 1.95 -2.57 -1.33
N ILE A 67 1.13 -3.53 -1.75
CA ILE A 67 1.51 -4.93 -1.91
C ILE A 67 1.62 -5.24 -3.39
N VAL A 68 2.75 -5.83 -3.79
CA VAL A 68 2.96 -6.30 -5.17
C VAL A 68 1.98 -7.42 -5.47
N GLY A 69 1.24 -7.27 -6.56
CA GLY A 69 0.17 -8.19 -6.97
C GLY A 69 -1.23 -7.76 -6.52
N GLN A 70 -1.35 -6.81 -5.59
CA GLN A 70 -2.62 -6.26 -5.13
C GLN A 70 -2.84 -4.83 -5.69
N GLU A 71 -1.97 -3.88 -5.36
CA GLU A 71 -1.97 -2.54 -5.95
C GLU A 71 -1.18 -2.47 -7.27
N THR A 72 -0.44 -3.50 -7.61
CA THR A 72 0.37 -3.53 -8.83
C THR A 72 0.11 -4.78 -9.64
N ASP A 73 0.04 -4.60 -10.94
CA ASP A 73 0.09 -5.65 -11.93
C ASP A 73 1.13 -5.29 -13.01
N GLY A 74 1.20 -6.05 -14.09
CA GLY A 74 2.12 -5.77 -15.20
C GLY A 74 1.83 -4.47 -15.98
N SER A 75 0.74 -3.79 -15.71
CA SER A 75 0.32 -2.56 -16.38
C SER A 75 0.63 -1.29 -15.58
N VAL A 76 0.84 -1.40 -14.27
CA VAL A 76 1.03 -0.27 -13.35
C VAL A 76 2.48 0.18 -13.32
N THR A 77 2.72 1.48 -13.40
CA THR A 77 4.05 2.10 -13.31
C THR A 77 4.23 2.79 -11.96
N PRO A 78 5.47 3.12 -11.55
CA PRO A 78 5.69 3.94 -10.35
C PRO A 78 4.96 5.28 -10.37
N ILE A 79 4.75 5.86 -11.56
CA ILE A 79 4.04 7.14 -11.73
C ILE A 79 2.55 6.96 -11.38
N ASP A 80 1.96 5.84 -11.76
CA ASP A 80 0.57 5.51 -11.45
C ASP A 80 0.32 5.33 -9.93
N LEU A 81 1.38 5.04 -9.19
CA LEU A 81 1.34 4.82 -7.73
C LEU A 81 1.69 6.07 -6.91
N ASP A 82 1.84 7.23 -7.54
CA ASP A 82 2.34 8.46 -6.89
C ASP A 82 3.76 8.28 -6.29
N MET A 83 4.56 7.41 -6.94
CA MET A 83 5.92 7.02 -6.52
C MET A 83 6.97 7.44 -7.56
N ASP A 84 6.75 8.53 -8.31
CA ASP A 84 7.70 9.02 -9.32
C ASP A 84 9.05 9.41 -8.73
N TRP A 85 9.08 9.71 -7.43
CA TRP A 85 10.27 10.04 -6.66
C TRP A 85 11.30 8.91 -6.61
N ILE A 86 10.90 7.63 -6.75
CA ILE A 86 11.82 6.50 -6.80
C ILE A 86 12.53 6.38 -8.16
N VAL A 87 11.99 7.04 -9.19
CA VAL A 87 12.57 7.04 -10.53
C VAL A 87 13.69 8.07 -10.60
N SER A 88 14.91 7.63 -10.81
CA SER A 88 16.08 8.54 -10.84
C SER A 88 15.95 9.59 -11.94
N LYS A 89 15.92 10.86 -11.54
CA LYS A 89 15.99 12.01 -12.46
C LYS A 89 17.43 12.39 -12.85
N LYS A 90 18.43 11.83 -12.12
CA LYS A 90 19.86 12.14 -12.34
C LYS A 90 20.54 11.22 -13.36
N LYS A 91 20.05 9.98 -13.51
CA LYS A 91 20.63 9.03 -14.46
C LYS A 91 20.24 9.39 -15.86
N TYR A 92 21.25 9.49 -16.76
CA TYR A 92 21.01 9.73 -18.18
C TYR A 92 20.15 8.62 -18.80
N ASP A 93 20.48 7.34 -18.51
CA ASP A 93 19.71 6.19 -18.98
C ASP A 93 19.75 5.04 -17.97
N PHE A 94 18.73 4.16 -18.04
CA PHE A 94 18.62 2.92 -17.27
C PHE A 94 17.63 1.96 -17.95
N ILE A 95 17.72 0.68 -17.61
CA ILE A 95 16.79 -0.34 -18.12
C ILE A 95 15.36 0.03 -17.70
N GLY A 96 14.46 0.10 -18.70
CA GLY A 96 13.05 0.45 -18.47
C GLY A 96 12.73 1.94 -18.60
N LYS A 97 13.72 2.86 -18.68
CA LYS A 97 13.44 4.30 -18.82
C LYS A 97 12.49 4.60 -19.98
N ARG A 98 12.76 4.01 -21.16
CA ARG A 98 11.92 4.21 -22.35
C ARG A 98 10.48 3.71 -22.16
N ALA A 99 10.27 2.68 -21.33
CA ALA A 99 8.94 2.16 -21.07
C ALA A 99 8.05 3.18 -20.33
N LEU A 100 8.63 4.03 -19.49
CA LEU A 100 7.91 5.09 -18.78
C LEU A 100 7.40 6.21 -19.69
N TYR A 101 7.96 6.32 -20.89
CA TYR A 101 7.61 7.38 -21.87
C TYR A 101 6.85 6.85 -23.08
N ARG A 102 6.37 5.62 -23.06
CA ARG A 102 5.49 5.10 -24.12
C ARG A 102 4.17 5.87 -24.14
N SER A 103 3.59 5.99 -25.33
CA SER A 103 2.31 6.69 -25.52
C SER A 103 1.19 6.21 -24.60
N ASP A 104 1.22 4.94 -24.20
CA ASP A 104 0.25 4.37 -23.27
C ASP A 104 0.55 4.72 -21.81
N THR A 105 1.82 4.73 -21.42
CA THR A 105 2.23 4.98 -20.02
C THR A 105 2.20 6.45 -19.62
N ILE A 106 2.22 7.37 -20.57
CA ILE A 106 2.15 8.82 -20.31
C ILE A 106 0.73 9.39 -20.36
N LYS A 107 -0.29 8.56 -20.62
CA LYS A 107 -1.69 9.01 -20.62
C LYS A 107 -2.11 9.45 -19.23
N LYS A 108 -2.89 10.52 -19.15
CA LYS A 108 -3.41 11.06 -17.88
C LYS A 108 -4.59 10.25 -17.32
N ASP A 109 -5.31 9.54 -18.17
CA ASP A 109 -6.48 8.74 -17.83
C ASP A 109 -6.14 7.31 -17.38
N ARG A 110 -4.88 7.04 -17.08
CA ARG A 110 -4.46 5.77 -16.49
C ARG A 110 -5.05 5.58 -15.10
N LYS A 111 -5.19 4.33 -14.68
CA LYS A 111 -5.56 4.01 -13.30
C LYS A 111 -4.41 4.39 -12.38
N GLN A 112 -4.69 5.19 -11.38
CA GLN A 112 -3.73 5.74 -10.44
C GLN A 112 -4.15 5.42 -9.01
N LEU A 113 -3.16 5.18 -8.14
CA LEU A 113 -3.38 4.84 -6.75
C LEU A 113 -3.89 6.05 -5.97
N VAL A 114 -4.99 5.85 -5.27
CA VAL A 114 -5.61 6.83 -4.36
C VAL A 114 -6.12 6.14 -3.10
N GLY A 115 -6.36 6.93 -2.08
CA GLY A 115 -7.12 6.52 -0.91
C GLY A 115 -8.62 6.74 -1.12
N LEU A 116 -9.42 5.97 -0.41
CA LEU A 116 -10.87 6.15 -0.33
C LEU A 116 -11.30 6.21 1.13
N LYS A 117 -12.24 7.10 1.41
CA LYS A 117 -12.99 7.13 2.67
C LYS A 117 -14.46 6.88 2.38
N THR A 118 -15.06 5.95 3.07
CA THR A 118 -16.50 5.73 3.01
C THR A 118 -17.23 6.83 3.79
N LYS A 119 -18.40 7.22 3.33
CA LYS A 119 -19.23 8.21 4.04
C LYS A 119 -19.69 7.72 5.40
N ASP A 120 -20.04 6.43 5.51
CA ASP A 120 -20.24 5.76 6.79
C ASP A 120 -18.90 5.16 7.25
N PRO A 121 -18.33 5.61 8.39
CA PRO A 121 -17.01 5.16 8.85
C PRO A 121 -16.96 3.69 9.24
N ASN A 122 -18.09 3.01 9.40
CA ASN A 122 -18.14 1.58 9.74
C ASN A 122 -18.29 0.67 8.51
N LYS A 123 -18.52 1.24 7.33
CA LYS A 123 -18.69 0.46 6.11
C LYS A 123 -17.35 0.15 5.47
N VAL A 124 -16.94 -1.11 5.54
CA VAL A 124 -15.75 -1.63 4.84
C VAL A 124 -16.18 -2.07 3.43
N LEU A 125 -15.43 -1.65 2.43
CA LEU A 125 -15.66 -2.06 1.05
C LEU A 125 -15.13 -3.49 0.83
N GLU A 126 -15.67 -4.17 -0.16
CA GLU A 126 -15.07 -5.43 -0.61
C GLU A 126 -13.85 -5.17 -1.48
N GLU A 127 -12.80 -5.96 -1.29
CA GLU A 127 -11.66 -5.96 -2.21
C GLU A 127 -12.13 -6.40 -3.60
N GLY A 128 -11.67 -5.68 -4.64
CA GLY A 128 -12.15 -5.88 -6.00
C GLY A 128 -13.45 -5.14 -6.34
N ALA A 129 -14.12 -4.51 -5.38
CA ALA A 129 -15.34 -3.72 -5.65
C ALA A 129 -15.08 -2.69 -6.74
N GLN A 130 -15.97 -2.62 -7.71
CA GLN A 130 -15.89 -1.66 -8.80
C GLN A 130 -16.35 -0.28 -8.35
N LEU A 131 -15.80 0.75 -8.98
CA LEU A 131 -16.12 2.14 -8.69
C LEU A 131 -16.70 2.82 -9.93
N VAL A 132 -17.79 3.53 -9.75
CA VAL A 132 -18.49 4.26 -10.82
C VAL A 132 -18.73 5.71 -10.42
N GLU A 133 -18.89 6.60 -11.39
CA GLU A 133 -19.24 8.01 -11.14
C GLU A 133 -20.75 8.15 -10.88
N GLU A 134 -21.56 7.31 -11.53
CA GLU A 134 -23.02 7.31 -11.40
C GLU A 134 -23.59 5.90 -11.55
N ILE A 135 -24.73 5.65 -10.94
CA ILE A 135 -25.47 4.39 -11.09
C ILE A 135 -26.30 4.49 -12.36
N THR A 136 -26.01 3.61 -13.31
CA THR A 136 -26.73 3.52 -14.59
C THR A 136 -27.20 2.09 -14.86
N ALA A 137 -27.90 1.89 -15.98
CA ALA A 137 -28.25 0.54 -16.45
C ALA A 137 -26.96 -0.29 -16.71
N LEU A 138 -27.04 -1.59 -16.52
CA LEU A 138 -25.95 -2.51 -16.79
C LEU A 138 -25.64 -2.64 -18.29
N PRO A 139 -24.38 -2.71 -18.69
CA PRO A 139 -23.16 -2.67 -17.85
C PRO A 139 -22.80 -1.23 -17.45
N MET A 140 -22.55 -0.99 -16.15
CA MET A 140 -22.09 0.30 -15.66
C MET A 140 -20.66 0.62 -16.11
N LYS A 141 -20.38 1.91 -16.37
CA LYS A 141 -19.05 2.37 -16.76
C LYS A 141 -18.13 2.45 -15.54
N MET A 142 -17.30 1.44 -15.35
CA MET A 142 -16.30 1.39 -14.29
C MET A 142 -15.18 2.40 -14.54
N VAL A 143 -14.84 3.18 -13.52
CA VAL A 143 -13.70 4.11 -13.51
C VAL A 143 -12.51 3.61 -12.68
N GLY A 144 -12.72 2.62 -11.84
CA GLY A 144 -11.68 2.05 -10.99
C GLY A 144 -12.18 0.85 -10.19
N HIS A 145 -11.33 0.36 -9.31
CA HIS A 145 -11.66 -0.72 -8.38
C HIS A 145 -10.87 -0.59 -7.08
N VAL A 146 -11.42 -1.12 -6.01
CA VAL A 146 -10.80 -1.22 -4.69
C VAL A 146 -9.73 -2.30 -4.72
N THR A 147 -8.53 -1.99 -4.26
CA THR A 147 -7.43 -2.96 -4.17
C THR A 147 -7.26 -3.51 -2.77
N SER A 148 -7.46 -2.67 -1.75
CA SER A 148 -7.36 -3.04 -0.34
C SER A 148 -8.37 -2.26 0.46
N SER A 149 -9.04 -2.88 1.43
CA SER A 149 -10.02 -2.20 2.27
C SER A 149 -10.05 -2.77 3.68
N TYR A 150 -10.01 -1.88 4.67
CA TYR A 150 -9.93 -2.26 6.07
C TYR A 150 -10.68 -1.26 6.96
N TYR A 151 -11.01 -1.70 8.17
CA TYR A 151 -11.34 -0.82 9.29
C TYR A 151 -10.06 -0.52 10.07
N SER A 152 -9.77 0.75 10.30
CA SER A 152 -8.63 1.18 11.11
C SER A 152 -9.07 1.61 12.51
N PRO A 153 -8.61 0.93 13.57
CA PRO A 153 -8.78 1.40 14.93
C PRO A 153 -8.11 2.75 15.22
N ASN A 154 -7.01 3.05 14.51
CA ASN A 154 -6.28 4.30 14.65
C ASN A 154 -7.07 5.48 14.07
N LEU A 155 -7.69 5.29 12.90
CA LEU A 155 -8.53 6.27 12.23
C LEU A 155 -9.95 6.30 12.79
N LYS A 156 -10.37 5.24 13.49
CA LYS A 156 -11.75 4.98 13.93
C LYS A 156 -12.74 5.00 12.76
N SER A 157 -12.29 4.56 11.60
CA SER A 157 -13.08 4.52 10.38
C SER A 157 -12.55 3.48 9.40
N SER A 158 -13.41 3.07 8.49
CA SER A 158 -13.01 2.31 7.32
C SER A 158 -12.29 3.21 6.32
N PHE A 159 -11.37 2.60 5.59
CA PHE A 159 -10.61 3.23 4.53
C PHE A 159 -10.23 2.18 3.48
N ALA A 160 -9.88 2.62 2.29
CA ALA A 160 -9.45 1.72 1.24
C ALA A 160 -8.36 2.35 0.37
N LEU A 161 -7.62 1.49 -0.31
CA LEU A 161 -6.77 1.84 -1.44
C LEU A 161 -7.48 1.42 -2.72
N ALA A 162 -7.34 2.20 -3.77
CA ALA A 162 -8.00 1.94 -5.05
C ALA A 162 -7.16 2.43 -6.22
N LEU A 163 -7.34 1.79 -7.37
CA LEU A 163 -6.80 2.23 -8.64
C LEU A 163 -7.92 2.86 -9.48
N ILE A 164 -7.84 4.19 -9.69
CA ILE A 164 -8.90 4.99 -10.34
C ILE A 164 -8.34 5.72 -11.55
N LYS A 165 -9.07 5.74 -12.66
CA LYS A 165 -8.73 6.49 -13.88
C LYS A 165 -8.61 7.99 -13.59
N GLY A 166 -7.39 8.54 -13.78
CA GLY A 166 -7.09 9.92 -13.48
C GLY A 166 -7.22 10.27 -12.00
N GLY A 167 -7.01 9.29 -11.11
CA GLY A 167 -7.32 9.38 -9.67
C GLY A 167 -6.58 10.51 -8.96
N LEU A 168 -5.32 10.79 -9.33
CA LEU A 168 -4.53 11.85 -8.69
C LEU A 168 -5.12 13.25 -8.88
N GLU A 169 -5.78 13.47 -10.03
CA GLU A 169 -6.46 14.75 -10.33
C GLU A 169 -7.87 14.82 -9.74
N LYS A 170 -8.43 13.70 -9.25
CA LYS A 170 -9.81 13.59 -8.75
C LYS A 170 -9.92 13.60 -7.22
N LYS A 171 -8.85 13.93 -6.49
CA LYS A 171 -8.89 14.02 -5.02
C LYS A 171 -9.98 15.01 -4.57
N GLY A 172 -10.82 14.60 -3.60
CA GLY A 172 -11.99 15.33 -3.12
C GLY A 172 -13.29 15.03 -3.89
N SER A 173 -13.24 14.29 -5.00
CA SER A 173 -14.44 13.85 -5.70
C SER A 173 -15.08 12.64 -5.02
N VAL A 174 -16.37 12.45 -5.24
CA VAL A 174 -17.14 11.31 -4.72
C VAL A 174 -17.39 10.32 -5.84
N LEU A 175 -17.21 9.05 -5.54
CA LEU A 175 -17.58 7.92 -6.37
C LEU A 175 -18.57 7.02 -5.63
N ILE A 176 -19.12 6.06 -6.35
CA ILE A 176 -20.02 5.07 -5.80
C ILE A 176 -19.42 3.69 -6.00
N ALA A 177 -19.40 2.89 -4.94
CA ALA A 177 -19.15 1.46 -4.99
C ALA A 177 -20.49 0.72 -4.97
N PRO A 178 -20.99 0.24 -6.12
CA PRO A 178 -22.20 -0.56 -6.15
C PRO A 178 -21.91 -1.94 -5.57
N MET A 179 -22.52 -2.24 -4.43
CA MET A 179 -22.45 -3.52 -3.76
C MET A 179 -23.74 -4.30 -3.96
N GLU A 180 -23.78 -5.56 -3.60
CA GLU A 180 -24.95 -6.43 -3.84
C GLU A 180 -26.25 -5.88 -3.27
N ASN A 181 -26.21 -5.31 -2.06
CA ASN A 181 -27.40 -4.86 -1.33
C ASN A 181 -27.47 -3.35 -1.13
N GLU A 182 -26.44 -2.60 -1.46
CA GLU A 182 -26.38 -1.15 -1.22
C GLU A 182 -25.37 -0.47 -2.15
N ASN A 183 -25.53 0.84 -2.32
CA ASN A 183 -24.57 1.68 -3.00
C ASN A 183 -23.81 2.49 -1.95
N ILE A 184 -22.49 2.32 -1.89
CA ILE A 184 -21.65 3.00 -0.89
C ILE A 184 -20.95 4.19 -1.54
N GLU A 185 -21.23 5.40 -1.04
CA GLU A 185 -20.51 6.61 -1.44
C GLU A 185 -19.13 6.64 -0.82
N VAL A 186 -18.11 6.96 -1.63
CA VAL A 186 -16.71 7.04 -1.23
C VAL A 186 -16.09 8.34 -1.74
N GLU A 187 -15.32 9.00 -0.89
CA GLU A 187 -14.53 10.18 -1.23
C GLU A 187 -13.10 9.76 -1.60
N ILE A 188 -12.59 10.29 -2.71
CA ILE A 188 -11.21 10.09 -3.16
C ILE A 188 -10.28 10.98 -2.32
N THR A 189 -9.29 10.36 -1.68
CA THR A 189 -8.32 11.04 -0.82
C THR A 189 -6.88 10.68 -1.19
N SER A 190 -5.93 11.22 -0.43
CA SER A 190 -4.54 10.70 -0.47
C SER A 190 -4.52 9.24 -0.02
N PRO A 191 -3.68 8.39 -0.60
CA PRO A 191 -3.50 7.01 -0.14
C PRO A 191 -2.78 6.91 1.22
N ILE A 192 -2.23 8.02 1.72
CA ILE A 192 -1.53 8.06 3.01
C ILE A 192 -2.48 8.65 4.05
N PHE A 193 -2.99 7.80 4.96
CA PHE A 193 -3.96 8.19 5.98
C PHE A 193 -3.31 8.56 7.31
N ILE A 194 -2.15 7.98 7.62
CA ILE A 194 -1.42 8.21 8.87
C ILE A 194 0.01 8.66 8.60
N ASP A 195 0.48 9.68 9.32
CA ASP A 195 1.87 10.19 9.34
C ASP A 195 2.43 10.42 7.92
N PRO A 196 1.81 11.31 7.12
CA PRO A 196 2.23 11.54 5.73
C PRO A 196 3.66 12.06 5.62
N GLU A 197 4.17 12.72 6.65
CA GLU A 197 5.52 13.30 6.69
C GLU A 197 6.58 12.35 7.25
N ASN A 198 6.21 11.09 7.56
CA ASN A 198 7.12 10.08 8.11
C ASN A 198 7.79 10.47 9.45
N GLN A 199 7.16 11.29 10.25
CA GLN A 199 7.72 11.75 11.54
C GLN A 199 7.92 10.59 12.51
N ARG A 200 6.99 9.61 12.54
CA ARG A 200 7.09 8.44 13.42
C ARG A 200 8.13 7.41 12.95
N VAL A 201 8.45 7.38 11.67
CA VAL A 201 9.44 6.44 11.11
C VAL A 201 10.86 6.92 11.40
N ASN A 202 11.05 8.21 11.58
CA ASN A 202 12.35 8.87 11.77
C ASN A 202 12.69 9.14 13.25
N GLN A 203 11.88 8.64 14.17
CA GLN A 203 12.10 8.76 15.63
C GLN A 203 13.05 7.67 16.16
#